data_0dd788110818c8554896c0535531c94f
#
_entry.id   0dd788110818c8554896c0535531c94f
#
_cell.length_a   1.000
_cell.length_b   1.000
_cell.length_c   1.000
_cell.angle_alpha   90.00
_cell.angle_beta   90.00
_cell.angle_gamma   90.00
#
_symmetry.space_group_name_H-M   'P 1'
#
loop_
_entity.id
_entity.type
_entity.pdbx_description
1 polymer ?
#
loop_
_entity_poly.entity_id
_entity_poly.type
_entity_poly.pdbx_seq_one_letter_code
_entity_poly.pdbx_strand_id
1 'polypeptide(L)'
;MKRKLDILLMVMFLFGSMIFLCPIFGQIKEVEEDDRVYTRMSAEVKPPQQASGLVEDAPSPAAAAVQTVLPLLLEVPLPEKTAVPAAAPSPVRPAASDTVAPAQAERTANPRSVDVEACVAQNPDFAAWLTIPGTPVDYPVVRSNRTDYYLTHLFSGESSKLGCLFSLPSADYQTPSRNIAIYGHHLSHSDAMFSSLVQYKDSGYCAAHSIIQLDTIYGERTYRIFAVVNMQVGDWDAAAADFASGQAFQAYVDRARAKALYDSGAAVGADDHILTLITCDRSAGGASGRLIVLAVQE
;
A
#
# COMPACT_ATOMS: atom_id res chain seq x y z
N MET A 1 -61.84 -8.09 11.41
CA MET A 1 -60.89 -9.14 10.99
C MET A 1 -59.65 -8.56 10.29
N LYS A 2 -59.78 -7.66 9.31
CA LYS A 2 -58.64 -7.08 8.57
C LYS A 2 -57.55 -6.48 9.49
N ARG A 3 -57.85 -5.59 10.43
CA ARG A 3 -56.90 -4.95 11.34
C ARG A 3 -56.08 -5.93 12.18
N LYS A 4 -56.60 -7.07 12.58
CA LYS A 4 -55.85 -8.10 13.34
C LYS A 4 -54.90 -8.87 12.42
N LEU A 5 -55.29 -9.06 11.16
CA LEU A 5 -54.44 -9.69 10.15
C LEU A 5 -53.27 -8.79 9.78
N ASP A 6 -53.49 -7.47 9.63
CA ASP A 6 -52.45 -6.49 9.31
C ASP A 6 -51.40 -6.38 10.44
N ILE A 7 -51.87 -6.41 11.72
CA ILE A 7 -50.96 -6.42 12.88
C ILE A 7 -50.15 -7.72 12.92
N LEU A 8 -50.76 -8.87 12.63
CA LEU A 8 -50.07 -10.16 12.62
C LEU A 8 -49.00 -10.20 11.52
N LEU A 9 -49.30 -9.70 10.31
CA LEU A 9 -48.36 -9.60 9.20
C LEU A 9 -47.21 -8.64 9.51
N MET A 10 -47.47 -7.50 10.15
CA MET A 10 -46.44 -6.55 10.59
C MET A 10 -45.52 -7.14 11.66
N VAL A 11 -46.08 -7.88 12.63
CA VAL A 11 -45.27 -8.59 13.65
C VAL A 11 -44.42 -9.69 13.01
N MET A 12 -45.00 -10.48 12.10
CA MET A 12 -44.21 -11.51 11.37
C MET A 12 -43.11 -10.89 10.52
N PHE A 13 -43.33 -9.74 9.89
CA PHE A 13 -42.32 -9.03 9.11
C PHE A 13 -41.20 -8.50 10.00
N LEU A 14 -41.55 -7.92 11.19
CA LEU A 14 -40.57 -7.46 12.17
C LEU A 14 -39.75 -8.62 12.76
N PHE A 15 -40.38 -9.75 13.08
CA PHE A 15 -39.65 -10.97 13.53
C PHE A 15 -38.81 -11.56 12.41
N GLY A 16 -39.31 -11.62 11.18
CA GLY A 16 -38.52 -12.08 10.03
C GLY A 16 -37.29 -11.22 9.76
N SER A 17 -37.45 -9.90 9.82
CA SER A 17 -36.31 -8.97 9.64
C SER A 17 -35.27 -9.08 10.78
N MET A 18 -35.73 -9.32 12.02
CA MET A 18 -34.85 -9.50 13.17
C MET A 18 -34.04 -10.81 13.09
N ILE A 19 -34.62 -11.90 12.54
CA ILE A 19 -33.91 -13.16 12.31
C ILE A 19 -32.82 -12.99 11.24
N PHE A 20 -33.05 -12.16 10.21
CA PHE A 20 -32.01 -11.88 9.18
C PHE A 20 -30.94 -10.90 9.64
N LEU A 21 -31.26 -9.97 10.54
CA LEU A 21 -30.29 -8.98 11.04
C LEU A 21 -29.37 -9.54 12.11
N CYS A 22 -29.84 -10.48 12.93
CA CYS A 22 -29.06 -11.05 14.05
C CYS A 22 -27.73 -11.69 13.59
N PRO A 23 -27.66 -12.53 12.55
CA PRO A 23 -26.40 -13.10 12.09
C PRO A 23 -25.46 -12.07 11.46
N ILE A 24 -26.00 -11.00 10.84
CA ILE A 24 -25.18 -9.92 10.26
C ILE A 24 -24.51 -9.12 11.38
N PHE A 25 -25.23 -8.76 12.44
CA PHE A 25 -24.66 -8.08 13.61
C PHE A 25 -23.63 -8.94 14.34
N GLY A 26 -23.83 -10.26 14.41
CA GLY A 26 -22.85 -11.19 14.97
C GLY A 26 -21.54 -11.20 14.17
N GLN A 27 -21.62 -11.21 12.86
CA GLN A 27 -20.45 -11.19 11.98
C GLN A 27 -19.68 -9.87 12.04
N ILE A 28 -20.37 -8.74 12.12
CA ILE A 28 -19.74 -7.42 12.26
C ILE A 28 -18.98 -7.33 13.59
N LYS A 29 -19.58 -7.78 14.70
CA LYS A 29 -18.90 -7.78 16.00
C LYS A 29 -17.67 -8.68 16.04
N GLU A 30 -17.74 -9.87 15.44
CA GLU A 30 -16.61 -10.80 15.33
C GLU A 30 -15.44 -10.14 14.58
N VAL A 31 -15.71 -9.50 13.44
CA VAL A 31 -14.69 -8.80 12.65
C VAL A 31 -14.09 -7.60 13.42
N GLU A 32 -14.92 -6.82 14.12
CA GLU A 32 -14.43 -5.70 14.94
C GLU A 32 -13.58 -6.16 16.13
N GLU A 33 -13.91 -7.30 16.75
CA GLU A 33 -13.16 -7.86 17.86
C GLU A 33 -11.81 -8.41 17.38
N ASP A 34 -11.79 -9.09 16.24
CA ASP A 34 -10.58 -9.60 15.62
C ASP A 34 -9.66 -8.46 15.14
N ASP A 35 -10.22 -7.36 14.59
CA ASP A 35 -9.44 -6.20 14.17
C ASP A 35 -8.77 -5.49 15.37
N ARG A 36 -9.42 -5.53 16.56
CA ARG A 36 -8.80 -5.06 17.80
C ARG A 36 -7.58 -5.89 18.22
N VAL A 37 -7.49 -7.16 17.84
CA VAL A 37 -6.31 -7.99 18.06
C VAL A 37 -5.13 -7.40 17.28
N TYR A 38 -5.33 -7.06 16.01
CA TYR A 38 -4.29 -6.44 15.20
C TYR A 38 -3.91 -5.03 15.69
N THR A 39 -4.89 -4.23 16.09
CA THR A 39 -4.63 -2.90 16.68
C THR A 39 -3.77 -3.00 17.94
N ARG A 40 -4.06 -3.99 18.80
CA ARG A 40 -3.28 -4.24 20.04
C ARG A 40 -1.89 -4.74 19.71
N MET A 41 -1.77 -5.67 18.77
CA MET A 41 -0.48 -6.17 18.29
C MET A 41 0.38 -5.06 17.68
N SER A 42 -0.21 -4.17 16.86
CA SER A 42 0.50 -3.00 16.33
C SER A 42 1.05 -2.11 17.44
N ALA A 43 0.27 -1.88 18.52
CA ALA A 43 0.71 -1.10 19.65
C ALA A 43 1.84 -1.77 20.46
N GLU A 44 1.92 -3.10 20.46
CA GLU A 44 2.97 -3.86 21.15
C GLU A 44 4.30 -3.86 20.37
N VAL A 45 4.25 -3.97 19.05
CA VAL A 45 5.45 -4.09 18.20
C VAL A 45 5.95 -2.76 17.66
N LYS A 46 5.19 -1.68 17.78
CA LYS A 46 5.62 -0.33 17.41
C LYS A 46 5.99 0.49 18.62
N PRO A 47 7.13 1.21 18.61
CA PRO A 47 7.44 2.15 19.68
C PRO A 47 6.31 3.18 19.81
N PRO A 48 6.01 3.67 21.03
CA PRO A 48 5.00 4.70 21.21
C PRO A 48 5.35 5.89 20.32
N GLN A 49 4.48 6.23 19.38
CA GLN A 49 4.64 7.43 18.58
C GLN A 49 4.67 8.62 19.56
N GLN A 50 5.84 9.26 19.68
CA GLN A 50 5.93 10.55 20.35
C GLN A 50 4.96 11.44 19.60
N ALA A 51 3.90 11.85 20.28
CA ALA A 51 2.97 12.82 19.75
C ALA A 51 3.82 14.02 19.30
N SER A 52 3.93 14.21 18.00
CA SER A 52 4.51 15.41 17.42
C SER A 52 3.69 16.55 18.01
N GLY A 53 4.33 17.32 18.94
CA GLY A 53 3.66 18.36 19.66
C GLY A 53 2.90 19.22 18.67
N LEU A 54 1.62 19.37 18.93
CA LEU A 54 0.84 20.45 18.38
C LEU A 54 1.62 21.74 18.66
N VAL A 55 2.28 22.24 17.63
CA VAL A 55 2.73 23.63 17.64
C VAL A 55 1.44 24.43 17.64
N GLU A 56 1.11 24.89 18.82
CA GLU A 56 0.01 25.81 19.09
C GLU A 56 0.26 27.03 18.21
N ASP A 57 -0.56 27.18 17.19
CA ASP A 57 -0.53 28.26 16.22
C ASP A 57 -0.87 29.55 17.01
N ALA A 58 0.14 30.34 17.31
CA ALA A 58 -0.05 31.68 17.87
C ALA A 58 -0.74 32.54 16.81
N PRO A 59 -1.76 33.34 17.19
CA PRO A 59 -2.53 34.11 16.23
C PRO A 59 -1.67 35.20 15.59
N SER A 60 -1.56 35.16 14.26
CA SER A 60 -0.97 36.22 13.44
C SER A 60 -1.85 37.44 13.46
N PRO A 61 -1.32 38.65 13.73
CA PRO A 61 -2.11 39.87 13.71
C PRO A 61 -2.29 40.40 12.27
N ALA A 62 -3.57 40.53 11.92
CA ALA A 62 -4.19 41.59 11.11
C ALA A 62 -3.65 41.93 9.71
N ALA A 63 -4.57 41.69 8.83
CA ALA A 63 -4.74 42.36 7.56
C ALA A 63 -4.50 43.89 7.56
N ALA A 64 -3.81 44.41 6.54
CA ALA A 64 -4.18 45.63 5.88
C ALA A 64 -3.43 45.84 4.55
N ALA A 65 -4.20 46.29 3.57
CA ALA A 65 -3.86 47.06 2.41
C ALA A 65 -3.70 46.34 1.06
N VAL A 66 -4.81 46.33 0.38
CA VAL A 66 -5.00 46.40 -1.08
C VAL A 66 -4.24 47.59 -1.66
N GLN A 67 -3.47 47.39 -2.73
CA GLN A 67 -3.44 48.35 -3.83
C GLN A 67 -2.90 47.70 -5.12
N THR A 68 -3.76 47.75 -6.08
CA THR A 68 -3.67 47.56 -7.50
C THR A 68 -2.53 48.37 -8.15
N VAL A 69 -1.76 47.78 -9.06
CA VAL A 69 -1.36 48.40 -10.36
C VAL A 69 -0.85 47.31 -11.32
N LEU A 70 -1.48 47.22 -12.46
CA LEU A 70 -1.06 46.61 -13.73
C LEU A 70 -0.83 47.80 -14.68
N PRO A 71 -0.22 47.71 -15.89
CA PRO A 71 0.75 46.77 -16.49
C PRO A 71 1.96 47.51 -17.13
N LEU A 72 2.98 46.78 -17.59
CA LEU A 72 3.69 47.16 -18.81
C LEU A 72 4.39 45.98 -19.48
N LEU A 73 4.03 45.80 -20.74
CA LEU A 73 4.68 45.01 -21.77
C LEU A 73 6.12 45.47 -22.00
N LEU A 74 7.06 44.55 -22.21
CA LEU A 74 8.10 44.73 -23.21
C LEU A 74 8.66 43.39 -23.71
N GLU A 75 8.82 43.35 -25.03
CA GLU A 75 9.18 42.26 -25.93
C GLU A 75 10.66 41.80 -25.81
N VAL A 76 10.84 40.52 -26.09
CA VAL A 76 11.84 39.70 -26.85
C VAL A 76 13.10 40.46 -27.37
N PRO A 77 14.34 39.83 -27.44
CA PRO A 77 14.60 38.83 -28.47
C PRO A 77 15.54 37.66 -28.08
N LEU A 78 15.41 36.55 -28.83
CA LEU A 78 16.42 35.48 -28.94
C LEU A 78 17.71 35.98 -29.61
N PRO A 79 18.87 35.39 -29.34
CA PRO A 79 19.75 34.95 -30.42
C PRO A 79 20.24 33.49 -30.27
N GLU A 80 20.04 32.72 -31.29
CA GLU A 80 21.01 32.26 -32.32
C GLU A 80 22.12 31.27 -31.88
N LYS A 81 22.07 30.14 -32.57
CA LYS A 81 23.05 29.05 -32.63
C LYS A 81 24.48 29.52 -32.85
N THR A 82 25.45 28.91 -32.16
CA THR A 82 26.78 28.70 -32.74
C THR A 82 27.39 27.37 -32.34
N ALA A 83 28.10 26.84 -33.32
CA ALA A 83 28.56 25.51 -33.55
C ALA A 83 29.68 24.98 -32.61
N VAL A 84 29.76 23.62 -32.60
CA VAL A 84 30.81 22.74 -32.11
C VAL A 84 32.19 23.06 -32.74
N PRO A 85 33.31 22.81 -32.03
CA PRO A 85 34.25 21.87 -32.61
C PRO A 85 34.76 20.78 -31.64
N ALA A 86 35.21 19.69 -32.25
CA ALA A 86 35.59 18.41 -31.75
C ALA A 86 37.08 18.30 -31.28
N ALA A 87 37.34 17.19 -30.59
CA ALA A 87 38.57 16.33 -30.57
C ALA A 87 39.65 16.56 -29.51
N ALA A 88 39.69 15.63 -28.54
CA ALA A 88 40.71 14.68 -28.10
C ALA A 88 42.20 15.13 -27.91
N PRO A 89 43.10 14.35 -27.20
CA PRO A 89 42.95 13.08 -26.48
C PRO A 89 43.62 13.06 -25.06
N SER A 90 43.44 11.93 -24.37
CA SER A 90 43.99 11.53 -23.07
C SER A 90 45.52 11.50 -23.00
N PRO A 91 46.06 11.47 -21.76
CA PRO A 91 47.11 10.49 -21.45
C PRO A 91 46.84 9.65 -20.18
N VAL A 92 47.43 8.49 -20.25
CA VAL A 92 47.43 7.32 -19.39
C VAL A 92 48.23 7.56 -18.09
N ARG A 93 47.66 7.09 -16.95
CA ARG A 93 48.16 6.42 -15.73
C ARG A 93 49.64 6.71 -15.21
N PRO A 94 49.85 6.60 -13.85
CA PRO A 94 49.96 5.29 -13.22
C PRO A 94 49.29 5.13 -11.84
N ALA A 95 49.20 3.85 -11.44
CA ALA A 95 48.62 3.31 -10.24
C ALA A 95 49.40 3.68 -8.97
N ALA A 96 48.65 3.92 -7.89
CA ALA A 96 49.14 3.67 -6.53
C ALA A 96 48.01 2.94 -5.78
N SER A 97 48.36 1.75 -5.32
CA SER A 97 47.54 0.93 -4.41
C SER A 97 47.57 1.59 -3.04
N ASP A 98 46.44 2.00 -2.53
CA ASP A 98 46.22 2.14 -1.10
C ASP A 98 44.91 1.43 -0.76
N THR A 99 45.08 0.32 -0.06
CA THR A 99 44.06 -0.47 0.59
C THR A 99 43.42 0.38 1.68
N VAL A 100 42.29 1.00 1.35
CA VAL A 100 41.38 1.57 2.36
C VAL A 100 40.27 0.58 2.55
N ALA A 101 40.24 -0.04 3.73
CA ALA A 101 39.09 -0.78 4.23
C ALA A 101 37.83 0.05 4.06
N PRO A 102 36.69 -0.56 3.66
CA PRO A 102 35.44 0.17 3.61
C PRO A 102 35.10 0.62 5.04
N ALA A 103 35.17 1.93 5.27
CA ALA A 103 34.54 2.54 6.43
C ALA A 103 33.06 2.12 6.40
N GLN A 104 32.69 1.29 7.34
CA GLN A 104 31.29 1.11 7.70
C GLN A 104 30.79 2.51 8.05
N ALA A 105 30.06 3.12 7.11
CA ALA A 105 29.20 4.23 7.43
C ALA A 105 28.27 3.71 8.53
N GLU A 106 28.47 4.14 9.76
CA GLU A 106 27.47 4.04 10.81
C GLU A 106 26.21 4.72 10.26
N ARG A 107 25.31 3.89 9.71
CA ARG A 107 23.93 4.29 9.54
C ARG A 107 23.47 4.61 10.97
N THR A 108 23.25 5.87 11.25
CA THR A 108 22.40 6.28 12.36
C THR A 108 21.06 5.61 12.06
N ALA A 109 20.87 4.44 12.65
CA ALA A 109 19.63 3.69 12.55
C ALA A 109 18.57 4.57 13.17
N ASN A 110 17.74 5.15 12.33
CA ASN A 110 16.45 5.62 12.78
C ASN A 110 15.77 4.39 13.41
N PRO A 111 15.30 4.44 14.66
CA PRO A 111 14.73 3.26 15.28
C PRO A 111 13.63 2.72 14.36
N ARG A 112 13.71 1.43 14.02
CA ARG A 112 12.69 0.75 13.19
C ARG A 112 11.30 1.06 13.75
N SER A 113 10.37 1.32 12.88
CA SER A 113 8.98 1.61 13.27
C SER A 113 8.26 0.37 13.84
N VAL A 114 8.80 -0.83 13.57
CA VAL A 114 8.24 -2.13 13.99
C VAL A 114 9.31 -3.03 14.59
N ASP A 115 9.00 -3.68 15.70
CA ASP A 115 9.83 -4.76 16.28
C ASP A 115 9.61 -6.05 15.48
N VAL A 116 10.39 -6.20 14.40
CA VAL A 116 10.28 -7.36 13.49
C VAL A 116 10.72 -8.66 14.14
N GLU A 117 11.65 -8.62 15.10
CA GLU A 117 12.10 -9.77 15.85
C GLU A 117 10.97 -10.32 16.75
N ALA A 118 10.20 -9.45 17.40
CA ALA A 118 9.01 -9.84 18.15
C ALA A 118 7.94 -10.47 17.25
N CYS A 119 7.75 -9.94 16.04
CA CYS A 119 6.83 -10.51 15.06
C CYS A 119 7.26 -11.93 14.62
N VAL A 120 8.54 -12.14 14.33
CA VAL A 120 9.10 -13.46 13.98
C VAL A 120 8.95 -14.45 15.14
N ALA A 121 9.18 -14.00 16.37
CA ALA A 121 9.02 -14.84 17.56
C ALA A 121 7.56 -15.29 17.76
N GLN A 122 6.59 -14.45 17.41
CA GLN A 122 5.17 -14.76 17.50
C GLN A 122 4.70 -15.69 16.37
N ASN A 123 5.17 -15.47 15.15
CA ASN A 123 4.83 -16.31 14.00
C ASN A 123 6.02 -16.44 13.04
N PRO A 124 6.59 -17.66 12.88
CA PRO A 124 7.75 -17.89 12.02
C PRO A 124 7.46 -17.68 10.52
N ASP A 125 6.20 -17.63 10.11
CA ASP A 125 5.80 -17.28 8.73
C ASP A 125 5.84 -15.77 8.47
N PHE A 126 6.15 -14.92 9.48
CA PHE A 126 6.26 -13.48 9.32
C PHE A 126 7.27 -13.11 8.22
N ALA A 127 6.86 -12.26 7.31
CA ALA A 127 7.70 -11.76 6.23
C ALA A 127 7.92 -10.24 6.28
N ALA A 128 6.87 -9.51 6.63
CA ALA A 128 6.89 -8.06 6.67
C ALA A 128 5.77 -7.50 7.55
N TRP A 129 5.88 -6.22 7.87
CA TRP A 129 4.78 -5.39 8.36
C TRP A 129 4.44 -4.34 7.31
N LEU A 130 3.17 -4.28 6.90
CA LEU A 130 2.68 -3.35 5.89
C LEU A 130 1.91 -2.23 6.55
N THR A 131 2.33 -0.98 6.29
CA THR A 131 1.63 0.22 6.76
C THR A 131 1.36 1.16 5.58
N ILE A 132 0.14 1.69 5.49
CA ILE A 132 -0.18 2.81 4.60
C ILE A 132 -0.58 3.99 5.47
N PRO A 133 0.28 5.02 5.64
CA PRO A 133 0.03 6.12 6.57
C PRO A 133 -1.28 6.86 6.29
N GLY A 134 -2.04 7.12 7.35
CA GLY A 134 -3.32 7.80 7.28
C GLY A 134 -4.50 6.93 6.80
N THR A 135 -4.29 5.62 6.69
CA THR A 135 -5.33 4.63 6.35
C THR A 135 -5.41 3.54 7.43
N PRO A 136 -6.46 2.71 7.45
CA PRO A 136 -6.55 1.55 8.34
C PRO A 136 -5.54 0.44 8.07
N VAL A 137 -4.78 0.47 6.95
CA VAL A 137 -3.84 -0.61 6.60
C VAL A 137 -2.59 -0.53 7.46
N ASP A 138 -2.52 -1.39 8.47
CA ASP A 138 -1.42 -1.50 9.43
C ASP A 138 -1.34 -2.92 10.00
N TYR A 139 -0.79 -3.87 9.20
CA TYR A 139 -0.92 -5.30 9.46
C TYR A 139 0.37 -6.08 9.19
N PRO A 140 0.59 -7.19 9.92
CA PRO A 140 1.62 -8.16 9.58
C PRO A 140 1.28 -8.87 8.26
N VAL A 141 2.32 -9.21 7.53
CA VAL A 141 2.27 -10.01 6.30
C VAL A 141 3.02 -11.31 6.53
N VAL A 142 2.39 -12.42 6.22
CA VAL A 142 3.03 -13.73 6.25
C VAL A 142 3.42 -14.19 4.85
N ARG A 143 4.48 -15.02 4.76
CA ARG A 143 4.87 -15.72 3.53
C ARG A 143 4.78 -17.22 3.78
N SER A 144 3.83 -17.87 3.14
CA SER A 144 3.56 -19.28 3.41
C SER A 144 3.04 -20.01 2.17
N ASN A 145 3.31 -21.31 2.10
CA ASN A 145 2.64 -22.22 1.16
C ASN A 145 1.24 -22.63 1.65
N ARG A 146 0.86 -22.21 2.85
CA ARG A 146 -0.44 -22.46 3.48
C ARG A 146 -1.39 -21.27 3.29
N THR A 147 -1.52 -20.78 2.05
CA THR A 147 -2.29 -19.56 1.77
C THR A 147 -3.77 -19.69 2.17
N ASP A 148 -4.38 -20.88 1.98
CA ASP A 148 -5.77 -21.13 2.40
C ASP A 148 -5.95 -21.05 3.92
N TYR A 149 -4.92 -21.39 4.69
CA TYR A 149 -4.92 -21.25 6.13
C TYR A 149 -5.07 -19.78 6.55
N TYR A 150 -4.26 -18.89 5.98
CA TYR A 150 -4.27 -17.47 6.31
C TYR A 150 -5.47 -16.70 5.76
N LEU A 151 -6.27 -17.30 4.89
CA LEU A 151 -7.59 -16.76 4.54
C LEU A 151 -8.60 -16.86 5.70
N THR A 152 -8.37 -17.74 6.67
CA THR A 152 -9.32 -18.02 7.75
C THR A 152 -8.69 -18.05 9.14
N HIS A 153 -7.43 -17.58 9.26
CA HIS A 153 -6.73 -17.51 10.54
C HIS A 153 -5.95 -16.19 10.65
N LEU A 154 -5.96 -15.61 11.84
CA LEU A 154 -5.18 -14.45 12.21
C LEU A 154 -3.68 -14.76 12.18
N PHE A 155 -2.87 -13.74 12.32
CA PHE A 155 -1.42 -13.85 12.50
C PHE A 155 -1.05 -14.70 13.74
N SER A 156 -1.85 -14.63 14.80
CA SER A 156 -1.73 -15.44 16.01
C SER A 156 -2.01 -16.94 15.82
N GLY A 157 -2.63 -17.33 14.70
CA GLY A 157 -3.09 -18.68 14.42
C GLY A 157 -4.52 -18.97 14.87
N GLU A 158 -5.22 -17.98 15.44
CA GLU A 158 -6.64 -18.13 15.81
C GLU A 158 -7.53 -18.09 14.56
N SER A 159 -8.62 -18.91 14.59
CA SER A 159 -9.57 -18.93 13.49
C SER A 159 -10.38 -17.62 13.43
N SER A 160 -10.41 -16.97 12.26
CA SER A 160 -11.13 -15.72 12.04
C SER A 160 -11.46 -15.53 10.57
N LYS A 161 -12.60 -14.91 10.29
CA LYS A 161 -12.98 -14.47 8.93
C LYS A 161 -12.16 -13.28 8.43
N LEU A 162 -11.48 -12.58 9.33
CA LEU A 162 -10.58 -11.48 9.01
C LEU A 162 -9.35 -11.97 8.25
N GLY A 163 -8.83 -13.15 8.64
CA GLY A 163 -7.63 -13.73 8.07
C GLY A 163 -6.38 -12.90 8.39
N CYS A 164 -5.33 -13.08 7.60
CA CYS A 164 -4.09 -12.33 7.66
C CYS A 164 -3.68 -11.88 6.26
N LEU A 165 -2.90 -10.80 6.13
CA LEU A 165 -2.25 -10.48 4.86
C LEU A 165 -1.19 -11.53 4.56
N PHE A 166 -1.11 -11.97 3.31
CA PHE A 166 -0.15 -13.01 2.93
C PHE A 166 0.44 -12.78 1.54
N SER A 167 1.66 -13.29 1.36
CA SER A 167 2.32 -13.43 0.07
C SER A 167 2.58 -14.90 -0.25
N LEU A 168 2.74 -15.21 -1.53
CA LEU A 168 3.09 -16.54 -2.00
C LEU A 168 4.57 -16.87 -1.68
N PRO A 169 4.96 -18.14 -1.62
CA PRO A 169 6.34 -18.56 -1.37
C PRO A 169 7.35 -18.01 -2.40
N SER A 170 6.87 -17.69 -3.62
CA SER A 170 7.68 -17.07 -4.67
C SER A 170 8.13 -15.64 -4.37
N ALA A 171 7.49 -14.94 -3.43
CA ALA A 171 7.90 -13.61 -3.02
C ALA A 171 9.19 -13.70 -2.18
N ASP A 172 10.31 -13.18 -2.68
CA ASP A 172 11.56 -13.07 -1.94
C ASP A 172 11.67 -11.67 -1.31
N TYR A 173 11.85 -11.62 0.01
CA TYR A 173 12.01 -10.39 0.78
C TYR A 173 13.47 -10.07 1.08
N GLN A 174 14.38 -11.05 0.98
CA GLN A 174 15.82 -10.86 1.21
C GLN A 174 16.47 -10.26 -0.03
N THR A 175 16.41 -11.01 -1.15
CA THR A 175 16.75 -10.50 -2.47
C THR A 175 15.44 -10.20 -3.18
N PRO A 176 14.94 -8.96 -3.12
CA PRO A 176 13.57 -8.70 -3.48
C PRO A 176 13.23 -9.21 -4.88
N SER A 177 12.16 -9.99 -5.00
CA SER A 177 11.53 -10.25 -6.29
C SER A 177 11.21 -8.93 -6.98
N ARG A 178 11.21 -8.92 -8.31
CA ARG A 178 10.88 -7.71 -9.07
C ARG A 178 9.48 -7.18 -8.73
N ASN A 179 8.59 -8.08 -8.34
CA ASN A 179 7.27 -7.76 -7.83
C ASN A 179 6.96 -8.62 -6.61
N ILE A 180 6.69 -8.00 -5.48
CA ILE A 180 6.16 -8.65 -4.29
C ILE A 180 4.64 -8.44 -4.29
N ALA A 181 3.87 -9.53 -4.44
CA ALA A 181 2.42 -9.49 -4.38
C ALA A 181 1.92 -9.88 -2.99
N ILE A 182 1.11 -9.02 -2.38
CA ILE A 182 0.46 -9.21 -1.07
C ILE A 182 -1.04 -9.25 -1.27
N TYR A 183 -1.67 -10.27 -0.70
CA TYR A 183 -3.10 -10.51 -0.75
C TYR A 183 -3.75 -10.20 0.59
N GLY A 184 -4.97 -9.67 0.55
CA GLY A 184 -5.77 -9.42 1.74
C GLY A 184 -7.26 -9.43 1.43
N HIS A 185 -8.06 -9.74 2.46
CA HIS A 185 -9.51 -9.73 2.33
C HIS A 185 -10.08 -8.34 2.08
N HIS A 186 -11.20 -8.31 1.35
CA HIS A 186 -12.15 -7.22 1.32
C HIS A 186 -13.44 -7.66 2.04
N LEU A 187 -13.73 -7.04 3.16
CA LEU A 187 -14.90 -7.30 4.00
C LEU A 187 -15.94 -6.19 3.76
N SER A 188 -17.13 -6.58 3.35
CA SER A 188 -18.15 -5.62 2.84
C SER A 188 -18.66 -4.60 3.87
N HIS A 189 -18.40 -4.80 5.16
CA HIS A 189 -18.93 -3.97 6.26
C HIS A 189 -17.84 -3.57 7.27
N SER A 190 -16.58 -3.55 6.83
CA SER A 190 -15.43 -3.20 7.65
C SER A 190 -14.37 -2.54 6.79
N ASP A 191 -13.56 -1.67 7.37
CA ASP A 191 -12.38 -1.07 6.73
C ASP A 191 -11.11 -1.91 6.99
N ALA A 192 -11.23 -3.02 7.73
CA ALA A 192 -10.13 -3.90 8.09
C ALA A 192 -9.49 -4.58 6.89
N MET A 193 -8.25 -5.05 7.06
CA MET A 193 -7.43 -5.66 6.03
C MET A 193 -7.30 -4.77 4.78
N PHE A 194 -7.60 -5.29 3.60
CA PHE A 194 -7.57 -4.55 2.35
C PHE A 194 -8.93 -3.97 1.92
N SER A 195 -9.91 -3.93 2.85
CA SER A 195 -11.23 -3.36 2.55
C SER A 195 -11.17 -1.87 2.20
N SER A 196 -10.30 -1.11 2.90
CA SER A 196 -10.10 0.32 2.64
C SER A 196 -9.43 0.60 1.28
N LEU A 197 -8.79 -0.38 0.63
CA LEU A 197 -8.16 -0.18 -0.68
C LEU A 197 -9.17 0.24 -1.77
N VAL A 198 -10.46 -0.03 -1.61
CA VAL A 198 -11.48 0.42 -2.58
C VAL A 198 -11.54 1.95 -2.70
N GLN A 199 -11.08 2.68 -1.69
CA GLN A 199 -11.01 4.15 -1.71
C GLN A 199 -9.96 4.66 -2.71
N TYR A 200 -8.96 3.84 -3.07
CA TYR A 200 -7.99 4.17 -4.12
C TYR A 200 -8.57 4.26 -5.53
N LYS A 201 -9.85 3.95 -5.72
CA LYS A 201 -10.56 4.28 -6.97
C LYS A 201 -10.70 5.79 -7.16
N ASP A 202 -10.63 6.56 -6.09
CA ASP A 202 -10.56 8.01 -6.10
C ASP A 202 -9.11 8.48 -6.19
N SER A 203 -8.80 9.30 -7.18
CA SER A 203 -7.44 9.81 -7.41
C SER A 203 -6.98 10.78 -6.31
N GLY A 204 -7.91 11.52 -5.70
CA GLY A 204 -7.61 12.42 -4.58
C GLY A 204 -7.22 11.65 -3.33
N TYR A 205 -7.91 10.53 -3.05
CA TYR A 205 -7.52 9.62 -1.97
C TYR A 205 -6.11 9.03 -2.21
N CYS A 206 -5.84 8.59 -3.45
CA CYS A 206 -4.51 8.07 -3.81
C CYS A 206 -3.42 9.14 -3.63
N ALA A 207 -3.67 10.38 -4.05
CA ALA A 207 -2.71 11.46 -3.89
C ALA A 207 -2.39 11.77 -2.41
N ALA A 208 -3.40 11.66 -1.53
CA ALA A 208 -3.24 11.87 -0.09
C ALA A 208 -2.52 10.69 0.61
N HIS A 209 -2.64 9.46 0.10
CA HIS A 209 -2.14 8.22 0.72
C HIS A 209 -1.29 7.42 -0.26
N SER A 210 -0.40 8.07 -1.03
CA SER A 210 0.37 7.44 -2.11
C SER A 210 1.57 6.61 -1.64
N ILE A 211 1.92 6.63 -0.34
CA ILE A 211 3.09 5.98 0.21
C ILE A 211 2.68 4.70 0.95
N ILE A 212 3.42 3.63 0.68
CA ILE A 212 3.30 2.34 1.36
C ILE A 212 4.65 2.05 2.02
N GLN A 213 4.63 1.68 3.28
CA GLN A 213 5.80 1.27 4.06
C GLN A 213 5.77 -0.25 4.27
N LEU A 214 6.92 -0.89 4.14
CA LEU A 214 7.08 -2.33 4.30
C LEU A 214 8.33 -2.61 5.14
N ASP A 215 8.12 -2.96 6.42
CA ASP A 215 9.19 -3.27 7.35
C ASP A 215 9.44 -4.78 7.38
N THR A 216 10.66 -5.19 7.09
CA THR A 216 11.07 -6.61 7.05
C THR A 216 12.28 -6.84 7.96
N ILE A 217 12.60 -8.09 8.26
CA ILE A 217 13.86 -8.43 8.96
C ILE A 217 15.12 -8.01 8.16
N TYR A 218 14.97 -7.73 6.86
CA TYR A 218 16.06 -7.31 5.96
C TYR A 218 16.16 -5.80 5.81
N GLY A 219 15.23 -5.03 6.39
CA GLY A 219 15.20 -3.57 6.37
C GLY A 219 13.83 -3.00 6.01
N GLU A 220 13.75 -1.70 6.13
CA GLU A 220 12.58 -0.89 5.78
C GLU A 220 12.61 -0.55 4.30
N ARG A 221 11.43 -0.54 3.66
CA ARG A 221 11.25 -0.15 2.27
C ARG A 221 10.05 0.77 2.15
N THR A 222 10.19 1.76 1.31
CA THR A 222 9.13 2.71 0.96
C THR A 222 8.77 2.54 -0.50
N TYR A 223 7.47 2.55 -0.78
CA TYR A 223 6.93 2.42 -2.13
C TYR A 223 5.96 3.56 -2.42
N ARG A 224 5.93 4.03 -3.68
CA ARG A 224 4.98 5.03 -4.16
C ARG A 224 4.02 4.42 -5.17
N ILE A 225 2.71 4.60 -4.96
CA ILE A 225 1.68 4.07 -5.85
C ILE A 225 1.81 4.68 -7.24
N PHE A 226 1.89 3.83 -8.28
CA PHE A 226 1.96 4.26 -9.68
C PHE A 226 0.74 3.83 -10.52
N ALA A 227 -0.03 2.83 -10.08
CA ALA A 227 -1.23 2.41 -10.79
C ALA A 227 -2.25 1.77 -9.84
N VAL A 228 -3.52 2.02 -10.10
CA VAL A 228 -4.67 1.36 -9.48
C VAL A 228 -5.54 0.77 -10.58
N VAL A 229 -5.78 -0.55 -10.53
CA VAL A 229 -6.40 -1.29 -11.63
C VAL A 229 -7.58 -2.10 -11.10
N ASN A 230 -8.72 -2.00 -11.79
CA ASN A 230 -9.80 -2.97 -11.66
C ASN A 230 -9.66 -4.04 -12.73
N MET A 231 -9.73 -5.32 -12.33
CA MET A 231 -9.63 -6.43 -13.26
C MET A 231 -10.46 -7.63 -12.82
N GLN A 232 -10.61 -8.61 -13.68
CA GLN A 232 -11.14 -9.92 -13.33
C GLN A 232 -10.02 -10.95 -13.23
N VAL A 233 -10.24 -11.98 -12.42
CA VAL A 233 -9.33 -13.12 -12.35
C VAL A 233 -9.15 -13.72 -13.76
N GLY A 234 -7.90 -13.87 -14.19
CA GLY A 234 -7.56 -14.40 -15.52
C GLY A 234 -7.30 -13.33 -16.58
N ASP A 235 -7.65 -12.05 -16.36
CA ASP A 235 -7.35 -10.98 -17.33
C ASP A 235 -5.85 -10.73 -17.48
N TRP A 236 -5.11 -10.86 -16.38
CA TRP A 236 -3.71 -10.54 -16.30
C TRP A 236 -3.10 -11.13 -15.02
N ASP A 237 -1.87 -11.64 -15.11
CA ASP A 237 -1.10 -12.06 -13.93
C ASP A 237 -0.46 -10.84 -13.27
N ALA A 238 -1.22 -10.19 -12.39
CA ALA A 238 -0.75 -9.06 -11.60
C ALA A 238 0.25 -9.46 -10.50
N ALA A 239 0.34 -10.76 -10.18
CA ALA A 239 1.20 -11.29 -9.13
C ALA A 239 2.51 -11.90 -9.67
N ALA A 240 2.79 -11.76 -10.97
CA ALA A 240 4.05 -12.22 -11.55
C ALA A 240 5.23 -11.67 -10.75
N ALA A 241 6.02 -12.54 -10.11
CA ALA A 241 7.09 -12.14 -9.19
C ALA A 241 8.38 -11.78 -9.92
N ASP A 242 8.70 -12.53 -10.99
CA ASP A 242 9.93 -12.42 -11.75
C ASP A 242 9.67 -12.24 -13.24
N PHE A 243 10.62 -11.64 -13.93
CA PHE A 243 10.54 -11.32 -15.35
C PHE A 243 11.81 -11.77 -16.08
N ALA A 244 11.65 -12.29 -17.29
CA ALA A 244 12.76 -12.79 -18.09
C ALA A 244 13.79 -11.71 -18.46
N SER A 245 13.41 -10.44 -18.43
CA SER A 245 14.28 -9.29 -18.74
C SER A 245 13.66 -7.99 -18.22
N GLY A 246 14.45 -6.91 -18.14
CA GLY A 246 13.95 -5.56 -17.88
C GLY A 246 12.91 -5.10 -18.89
N GLN A 247 13.02 -5.53 -20.15
CA GLN A 247 12.00 -5.25 -21.18
C GLN A 247 10.67 -5.95 -20.88
N ALA A 248 10.71 -7.21 -20.40
CA ALA A 248 9.50 -7.93 -20.00
C ALA A 248 8.85 -7.28 -18.78
N PHE A 249 9.66 -6.81 -17.83
CA PHE A 249 9.17 -6.03 -16.69
C PHE A 249 8.54 -4.70 -17.15
N GLN A 250 9.20 -3.96 -18.04
CA GLN A 250 8.64 -2.71 -18.56
C GLN A 250 7.31 -2.94 -19.28
N ALA A 251 7.19 -4.01 -20.08
CA ALA A 251 5.92 -4.36 -20.73
C ALA A 251 4.81 -4.68 -19.71
N TYR A 252 5.15 -5.28 -18.56
CA TYR A 252 4.23 -5.49 -17.47
C TYR A 252 3.78 -4.14 -16.85
N VAL A 253 4.71 -3.22 -16.58
CA VAL A 253 4.42 -1.89 -16.06
C VAL A 253 3.54 -1.09 -17.02
N ASP A 254 3.86 -1.11 -18.32
CA ASP A 254 3.08 -0.43 -19.37
C ASP A 254 1.65 -0.98 -19.45
N ARG A 255 1.49 -2.30 -19.29
CA ARG A 255 0.17 -2.93 -19.20
C ARG A 255 -0.60 -2.48 -17.97
N ALA A 256 0.05 -2.39 -16.80
CA ALA A 256 -0.56 -1.88 -15.59
C ALA A 256 -1.05 -0.43 -15.77
N ARG A 257 -0.22 0.43 -16.35
CA ARG A 257 -0.57 1.82 -16.66
C ARG A 257 -1.73 1.93 -17.65
N ALA A 258 -1.72 1.12 -18.72
CA ALA A 258 -2.79 1.12 -19.72
C ALA A 258 -4.15 0.69 -19.15
N LYS A 259 -4.16 -0.07 -18.04
CA LYS A 259 -5.35 -0.51 -17.31
C LYS A 259 -5.68 0.35 -16.10
N ALA A 260 -4.82 1.28 -15.73
CA ALA A 260 -5.00 2.11 -14.54
C ALA A 260 -6.23 3.00 -14.67
N LEU A 261 -6.93 3.18 -13.54
CA LEU A 261 -8.12 4.03 -13.45
C LEU A 261 -7.78 5.52 -13.68
N TYR A 262 -6.54 5.90 -13.38
CA TYR A 262 -6.00 7.26 -13.55
C TYR A 262 -4.47 7.22 -13.58
N ASP A 263 -3.84 8.29 -14.02
CA ASP A 263 -2.38 8.48 -13.96
C ASP A 263 -1.99 9.06 -12.60
N SER A 264 -1.13 8.37 -11.87
CA SER A 264 -0.58 8.84 -10.59
C SER A 264 0.67 9.72 -10.75
N GLY A 265 1.26 9.78 -11.94
CA GLY A 265 2.48 10.52 -12.23
C GLY A 265 3.79 9.88 -11.74
N ALA A 266 3.75 8.78 -10.96
CA ALA A 266 4.96 8.13 -10.47
C ALA A 266 5.68 7.38 -11.61
N ALA A 267 6.98 7.62 -11.78
CA ALA A 267 7.80 6.94 -12.79
C ALA A 267 8.17 5.52 -12.32
N VAL A 268 8.32 4.58 -13.26
CA VAL A 268 8.83 3.22 -13.01
C VAL A 268 9.82 2.88 -14.11
N GLY A 269 11.05 2.59 -13.74
CA GLY A 269 12.13 2.18 -14.63
C GLY A 269 12.24 0.66 -14.80
N ALA A 270 13.02 0.25 -15.80
CA ALA A 270 13.20 -1.16 -16.14
C ALA A 270 13.95 -1.95 -15.05
N ASP A 271 14.63 -1.29 -14.14
CA ASP A 271 15.41 -1.91 -13.06
C ASP A 271 14.77 -1.76 -11.66
N ASP A 272 13.59 -1.14 -11.59
CA ASP A 272 12.90 -0.91 -10.33
C ASP A 272 12.25 -2.20 -9.79
N HIS A 273 11.98 -2.20 -8.48
CA HIS A 273 11.17 -3.18 -7.79
C HIS A 273 9.79 -2.62 -7.47
N ILE A 274 8.78 -3.47 -7.53
CA ILE A 274 7.40 -3.05 -7.26
C ILE A 274 6.76 -3.91 -6.17
N LEU A 275 5.74 -3.33 -5.55
CA LEU A 275 4.83 -3.96 -4.60
C LEU A 275 3.44 -3.94 -5.20
N THR A 276 2.74 -5.07 -5.15
CA THR A 276 1.37 -5.22 -5.66
C THR A 276 0.45 -5.66 -4.54
N LEU A 277 -0.53 -4.83 -4.17
CA LEU A 277 -1.57 -5.19 -3.22
C LEU A 277 -2.81 -5.67 -3.97
N ILE A 278 -3.34 -6.83 -3.59
CA ILE A 278 -4.42 -7.52 -4.30
C ILE A 278 -5.58 -7.81 -3.34
N THR A 279 -6.77 -7.33 -3.68
CA THR A 279 -7.98 -7.65 -2.92
C THR A 279 -9.17 -7.95 -3.83
N CYS A 280 -10.23 -8.54 -3.25
CA CYS A 280 -11.48 -8.75 -3.95
C CYS A 280 -12.20 -7.41 -4.18
N ASP A 281 -12.77 -7.23 -5.36
CA ASP A 281 -13.68 -6.11 -5.64
C ASP A 281 -14.88 -6.58 -6.44
N ARG A 282 -15.95 -6.87 -5.74
CA ARG A 282 -17.19 -7.39 -6.35
C ARG A 282 -17.84 -6.39 -7.31
N SER A 283 -17.57 -5.09 -7.17
CA SER A 283 -18.10 -4.07 -8.10
C SER A 283 -17.41 -4.13 -9.47
N ALA A 284 -16.19 -4.68 -9.55
CA ALA A 284 -15.41 -4.79 -10.78
C ALA A 284 -15.70 -6.06 -11.61
N GLY A 285 -16.57 -6.97 -11.13
CA GLY A 285 -16.88 -8.21 -11.86
C GLY A 285 -17.40 -9.33 -10.97
N GLY A 286 -18.16 -9.02 -9.93
CA GLY A 286 -18.73 -10.01 -9.02
C GLY A 286 -17.64 -10.76 -8.25
N ALA A 287 -17.76 -12.08 -8.11
CA ALA A 287 -16.83 -12.91 -7.34
C ALA A 287 -15.41 -12.96 -7.96
N SER A 288 -15.27 -12.71 -9.27
CA SER A 288 -13.98 -12.71 -9.97
C SER A 288 -13.29 -11.33 -9.98
N GLY A 289 -13.97 -10.26 -9.57
CA GLY A 289 -13.44 -8.90 -9.55
C GLY A 289 -12.29 -8.74 -8.56
N ARG A 290 -11.26 -8.01 -8.96
CA ARG A 290 -10.09 -7.66 -8.15
C ARG A 290 -9.77 -6.19 -8.27
N LEU A 291 -9.38 -5.59 -7.16
CA LEU A 291 -8.70 -4.31 -7.12
C LEU A 291 -7.23 -4.55 -6.87
N ILE A 292 -6.40 -3.95 -7.69
CA ILE A 292 -4.95 -4.07 -7.67
C ILE A 292 -4.37 -2.67 -7.46
N VAL A 293 -3.53 -2.51 -6.43
CA VAL A 293 -2.76 -1.29 -6.19
C VAL A 293 -1.29 -1.62 -6.40
N LEU A 294 -0.64 -0.96 -7.36
CA LEU A 294 0.75 -1.19 -7.69
C LEU A 294 1.58 0.02 -7.29
N ALA A 295 2.70 -0.23 -6.62
CA ALA A 295 3.60 0.80 -6.12
C ALA A 295 5.05 0.45 -6.47
N VAL A 296 5.84 1.47 -6.81
CA VAL A 296 7.27 1.36 -7.11
C VAL A 296 8.10 1.70 -5.88
N GLN A 297 9.19 0.98 -5.66
CA GLN A 297 10.13 1.24 -4.57
C GLN A 297 10.85 2.57 -4.78
N GLU A 298 10.94 3.39 -3.71
CA GLU A 298 11.70 4.65 -3.69
C GLU A 298 13.16 4.46 -3.33
#